data_5ac3f5664ca01679ed9370448fa58a86
#
_entry.id   5ac3f5664ca01679ed9370448fa58a86
#
_cell.length_a   1.000
_cell.length_b   1.000
_cell.length_c   1.000
_cell.angle_alpha   90.00
_cell.angle_beta   90.00
_cell.angle_gamma   90.00
#
_symmetry.space_group_name_H-M   'P 1'
#
loop_
_entity.id
_entity.type
_entity.pdbx_description
1 polymer ?
#
loop_
_entity_poly.entity_id
_entity_poly.type
_entity_poly.pdbx_seq_one_letter_code
_entity_poly.pdbx_strand_id
1 'polypeptide(L)'
;MHSRVLKVLVTAGMLMAAVLPVAAHHSFSAEFDTNKKVTLEGTVVKLEWVNPHSWLDIDVPKPDGTVEHWRLEGGSPGVLLRLGWNKNSLPPGTKIKVTAFQAKDGEFRGSTRDIEFPDGRKLSLGSSANDEQQK
;
A
#
# COMPACT_ATOMS: atom_id res chain seq x y z
N MET A 1 37.02 -6.10 34.65
CA MET A 1 36.63 -4.93 33.85
C MET A 1 35.96 -5.30 32.52
N HIS A 2 36.50 -6.27 31.77
CA HIS A 2 35.97 -6.67 30.45
C HIS A 2 34.57 -7.31 30.47
N SER A 3 34.18 -8.04 31.53
CA SER A 3 32.86 -8.70 31.60
C SER A 3 31.67 -7.73 31.80
N ARG A 4 31.92 -6.57 32.43
CA ARG A 4 30.85 -5.57 32.66
C ARG A 4 30.56 -4.76 31.39
N VAL A 5 31.60 -4.44 30.61
CA VAL A 5 31.46 -3.72 29.33
C VAL A 5 30.74 -4.59 28.28
N LEU A 6 31.08 -5.90 28.24
CA LEU A 6 30.43 -6.83 27.33
C LEU A 6 28.92 -7.00 27.63
N LYS A 7 28.55 -7.07 28.92
CA LYS A 7 27.13 -7.17 29.33
C LYS A 7 26.34 -5.91 28.96
N VAL A 8 26.93 -4.72 29.10
CA VAL A 8 26.27 -3.46 28.71
C VAL A 8 26.08 -3.38 27.20
N LEU A 9 27.05 -3.81 26.40
CA LEU A 9 26.93 -3.81 24.93
C LEU A 9 25.87 -4.81 24.41
N VAL A 10 25.76 -5.99 25.05
CA VAL A 10 24.73 -6.98 24.70
C VAL A 10 23.33 -6.48 25.06
N THR A 11 23.18 -5.81 26.21
CA THR A 11 21.88 -5.27 26.64
C THR A 11 21.44 -4.10 25.75
N ALA A 12 22.37 -3.23 25.33
CA ALA A 12 22.08 -2.13 24.42
C ALA A 12 21.71 -2.62 23.00
N GLY A 13 22.37 -3.68 22.53
CA GLY A 13 22.03 -4.32 21.23
C GLY A 13 20.65 -4.99 21.22
N MET A 14 20.23 -5.61 22.33
CA MET A 14 18.89 -6.19 22.44
C MET A 14 17.77 -5.15 22.53
N LEU A 15 18.03 -3.99 23.14
CA LEU A 15 17.03 -2.90 23.18
C LEU A 15 16.78 -2.28 21.79
N MET A 16 17.78 -2.20 20.91
CA MET A 16 17.62 -1.66 19.55
C MET A 16 16.83 -2.59 18.62
N ALA A 17 16.88 -3.91 18.83
CA ALA A 17 16.17 -4.87 17.99
C ALA A 17 14.64 -4.90 18.23
N ALA A 18 14.16 -4.41 19.37
CA ALA A 18 12.75 -4.43 19.74
C ALA A 18 11.91 -3.24 19.19
N VAL A 19 12.55 -2.23 18.61
CA VAL A 19 11.87 -0.99 18.20
C VAL A 19 11.44 -0.99 16.72
N LEU A 20 12.02 -1.87 15.88
CA LEU A 20 11.80 -1.86 14.43
C LEU A 20 10.38 -2.27 13.97
N PRO A 21 9.67 -3.25 14.58
CA PRO A 21 8.32 -3.59 14.13
C PRO A 21 7.24 -2.56 14.50
N VAL A 22 7.44 -1.78 15.56
CA VAL A 22 6.45 -0.79 16.03
C VAL A 22 6.36 0.41 15.08
N ALA A 23 7.45 0.82 14.45
CA ALA A 23 7.47 1.96 13.54
C ALA A 23 6.70 1.70 12.23
N ALA A 24 6.66 0.45 11.74
CA ALA A 24 5.96 0.08 10.51
C ALA A 24 4.43 0.09 10.68
N HIS A 25 3.92 -0.33 11.84
CA HIS A 25 2.48 -0.32 12.13
C HIS A 25 1.94 1.10 12.37
N HIS A 26 2.76 1.99 12.93
CA HIS A 26 2.37 3.39 13.14
C HIS A 26 2.31 4.20 11.85
N SER A 27 3.03 3.83 10.80
CA SER A 27 3.07 4.60 9.57
C SER A 27 1.77 4.48 8.75
N PHE A 28 1.17 3.30 8.65
CA PHE A 28 -0.09 3.10 7.92
C PHE A 28 -1.25 3.88 8.56
N SER A 29 -1.52 3.65 9.84
CA SER A 29 -2.59 4.34 10.57
C SER A 29 -2.35 5.83 10.79
N ALA A 30 -1.11 6.30 10.63
CA ALA A 30 -0.79 7.73 10.62
C ALA A 30 -1.20 8.40 9.30
N GLU A 31 -1.09 7.70 8.18
CA GLU A 31 -1.30 8.24 6.84
C GLU A 31 -2.70 7.97 6.28
N PHE A 32 -3.24 6.76 6.48
CA PHE A 32 -4.52 6.32 5.90
C PHE A 32 -5.63 6.17 6.94
N ASP A 33 -6.86 6.49 6.54
CA ASP A 33 -8.05 6.32 7.38
C ASP A 33 -8.69 4.95 7.14
N THR A 34 -8.53 4.04 8.09
CA THR A 34 -9.10 2.69 8.03
C THR A 34 -10.64 2.66 8.01
N ASN A 35 -11.28 3.75 8.46
CA ASN A 35 -12.75 3.89 8.43
C ASN A 35 -13.25 4.51 7.12
N LYS A 36 -12.36 5.09 6.31
CA LYS A 36 -12.71 5.74 5.04
C LYS A 36 -12.30 4.88 3.84
N LYS A 37 -13.07 3.81 3.62
CA LYS A 37 -12.94 2.97 2.44
C LYS A 37 -13.60 3.67 1.25
N VAL A 38 -12.86 3.77 0.15
CA VAL A 38 -13.34 4.34 -1.12
C VAL A 38 -13.32 3.27 -2.21
N THR A 39 -14.27 3.36 -3.13
CA THR A 39 -14.31 2.57 -4.35
C THR A 39 -14.19 3.51 -5.53
N LEU A 40 -13.18 3.30 -6.36
CA LEU A 40 -12.80 4.15 -7.48
C LEU A 40 -12.94 3.35 -8.78
N GLU A 41 -13.66 3.87 -9.75
CA GLU A 41 -13.69 3.34 -11.11
C GLU A 41 -12.87 4.27 -12.00
N GLY A 42 -11.78 3.72 -12.55
CA GLY A 42 -10.84 4.57 -13.29
C GLY A 42 -10.04 3.81 -14.34
N THR A 43 -9.19 4.55 -14.99
CA THR A 43 -8.29 4.05 -16.03
C THR A 43 -6.85 4.14 -15.55
N VAL A 44 -6.09 3.07 -15.69
CA VAL A 44 -4.67 3.04 -15.34
C VAL A 44 -3.89 4.02 -16.17
N VAL A 45 -3.15 4.89 -15.51
CA VAL A 45 -2.16 5.78 -16.13
C VAL A 45 -0.79 5.13 -16.08
N LYS A 46 -0.41 4.57 -14.91
CA LYS A 46 0.92 4.03 -14.69
C LYS A 46 0.94 3.08 -13.50
N LEU A 47 1.73 2.02 -13.59
CA LEU A 47 2.13 1.19 -12.46
C LEU A 47 3.64 1.33 -12.25
N GLU A 48 4.05 1.91 -11.14
CA GLU A 48 5.45 1.96 -10.70
C GLU A 48 5.78 0.71 -9.89
N TRP A 49 6.68 -0.11 -10.40
CA TRP A 49 7.09 -1.37 -9.80
C TRP A 49 8.38 -1.19 -9.01
N VAL A 50 8.28 -0.60 -7.82
CA VAL A 50 9.44 -0.17 -7.02
C VAL A 50 9.32 -0.61 -5.55
N ASN A 51 10.45 -0.71 -4.84
CA ASN A 51 10.51 -0.94 -3.40
C ASN A 51 10.55 0.40 -2.64
N PRO A 52 10.03 0.47 -1.41
CA PRO A 52 9.37 -0.61 -0.64
C PRO A 52 7.90 -0.83 -1.02
N HIS A 53 7.27 0.08 -1.77
CA HIS A 53 5.86 0.03 -2.17
C HIS A 53 5.72 0.33 -3.65
N SER A 54 4.93 -0.49 -4.35
CA SER A 54 4.49 -0.16 -5.71
C SER A 54 3.44 0.94 -5.67
N TRP A 55 3.35 1.72 -6.76
CA TRP A 55 2.38 2.81 -6.88
C TRP A 55 1.57 2.66 -8.15
N LEU A 56 0.27 2.82 -8.01
CA LEU A 56 -0.68 2.80 -9.12
C LEU A 56 -1.31 4.18 -9.27
N ASP A 57 -1.07 4.81 -10.41
CA ASP A 57 -1.71 6.07 -10.79
C ASP A 57 -2.91 5.77 -11.70
N ILE A 58 -4.09 6.28 -11.36
CA ILE A 58 -5.33 6.14 -12.13
C ILE A 58 -6.05 7.48 -12.32
N ASP A 59 -6.76 7.60 -13.43
CA ASP A 59 -7.66 8.68 -13.70
C ASP A 59 -9.10 8.24 -13.46
N VAL A 60 -9.80 8.95 -12.57
CA VAL A 60 -11.17 8.68 -12.18
C VAL A 60 -12.09 9.79 -12.72
N PRO A 61 -12.87 9.53 -13.77
CA PRO A 61 -13.81 10.52 -14.31
C PRO A 61 -14.97 10.75 -13.34
N LYS A 62 -15.37 12.01 -13.20
CA LYS A 62 -16.50 12.43 -12.36
C LYS A 62 -17.71 12.80 -13.22
N PRO A 63 -18.93 12.73 -12.67
CA PRO A 63 -20.16 13.09 -13.41
C PRO A 63 -20.18 14.53 -13.92
N ASP A 64 -19.46 15.45 -13.29
CA ASP A 64 -19.34 16.85 -13.66
C ASP A 64 -18.36 17.11 -14.82
N GLY A 65 -17.73 16.05 -15.35
CA GLY A 65 -16.73 16.10 -16.42
C GLY A 65 -15.30 16.34 -15.97
N THR A 66 -15.06 16.51 -14.67
CA THR A 66 -13.70 16.59 -14.12
C THR A 66 -13.09 15.22 -14.00
N VAL A 67 -11.75 15.16 -13.85
CA VAL A 67 -10.99 13.94 -13.63
C VAL A 67 -10.17 14.08 -12.35
N GLU A 68 -10.34 13.13 -11.44
CA GLU A 68 -9.50 13.03 -10.26
C GLU A 68 -8.30 12.11 -10.58
N HIS A 69 -7.09 12.64 -10.34
CA HIS A 69 -5.86 11.87 -10.49
C HIS A 69 -5.50 11.23 -9.14
N TRP A 70 -5.70 9.93 -9.02
CA TRP A 70 -5.45 9.18 -7.79
C TRP A 70 -4.09 8.49 -7.84
N ARG A 71 -3.33 8.61 -6.75
CA ARG A 71 -2.10 7.86 -6.51
C ARG A 71 -2.31 6.85 -5.40
N LEU A 72 -2.20 5.57 -5.72
CA LEU A 72 -2.58 4.45 -4.88
C LEU A 72 -1.36 3.62 -4.52
N GLU A 73 -1.10 3.48 -3.21
CA GLU A 73 -0.04 2.63 -2.69
C GLU A 73 -0.46 1.17 -2.75
N GLY A 74 0.44 0.32 -3.24
CA GLY A 74 0.31 -1.14 -3.23
C GLY A 74 1.41 -1.80 -2.42
N GLY A 75 1.41 -3.12 -2.41
CA GLY A 75 2.46 -3.92 -1.79
C GLY A 75 3.82 -3.77 -2.48
N SER A 76 4.86 -4.29 -1.84
CA SER A 76 6.17 -4.39 -2.47
C SER A 76 6.15 -5.32 -3.69
N PRO A 77 7.03 -5.14 -4.68
CA PRO A 77 7.13 -6.06 -5.81
C PRO A 77 7.22 -7.53 -5.41
N GLY A 78 7.98 -7.86 -4.36
CA GLY A 78 8.12 -9.22 -3.88
C GLY A 78 6.84 -9.82 -3.29
N VAL A 79 6.01 -9.01 -2.61
CA VAL A 79 4.68 -9.42 -2.13
C VAL A 79 3.75 -9.63 -3.31
N LEU A 80 3.70 -8.67 -4.23
CA LEU A 80 2.79 -8.69 -5.37
C LEU A 80 3.07 -9.86 -6.32
N LEU A 81 4.33 -10.23 -6.54
CA LEU A 81 4.70 -11.43 -7.32
C LEU A 81 4.06 -12.70 -6.74
N ARG A 82 4.07 -12.84 -5.41
CA ARG A 82 3.45 -14.01 -4.74
C ARG A 82 1.93 -14.01 -4.85
N LEU A 83 1.31 -12.84 -5.03
CA LEU A 83 -0.13 -12.67 -5.25
C LEU A 83 -0.54 -12.78 -6.73
N GLY A 84 0.39 -13.11 -7.64
CA GLY A 84 0.12 -13.30 -9.07
C GLY A 84 0.30 -12.05 -9.92
N TRP A 85 0.80 -10.95 -9.35
CA TRP A 85 1.10 -9.72 -10.09
C TRP A 85 2.48 -9.75 -10.73
N ASN A 86 2.65 -8.98 -11.80
CA ASN A 86 3.95 -8.60 -12.36
C ASN A 86 3.89 -7.15 -12.87
N LYS A 87 5.02 -6.60 -13.25
CA LYS A 87 5.14 -5.21 -13.70
C LYS A 87 4.28 -4.85 -14.93
N ASN A 88 3.79 -5.84 -15.67
CA ASN A 88 2.97 -5.67 -16.87
C ASN A 88 1.48 -6.00 -16.63
N SER A 89 1.09 -6.31 -15.39
CA SER A 89 -0.29 -6.73 -15.08
C SER A 89 -1.33 -5.63 -15.25
N LEU A 90 -0.92 -4.37 -15.14
CA LEU A 90 -1.76 -3.18 -15.28
C LEU A 90 -1.16 -2.21 -16.31
N PRO A 91 -1.25 -2.52 -17.61
CA PRO A 91 -0.78 -1.60 -18.64
C PRO A 91 -1.63 -0.31 -18.65
N PRO A 92 -1.06 0.84 -19.03
CA PRO A 92 -1.82 2.08 -19.23
C PRO A 92 -3.04 1.86 -20.12
N GLY A 93 -4.15 2.51 -19.77
CA GLY A 93 -5.44 2.36 -20.48
C GLY A 93 -6.34 1.23 -19.95
N THR A 94 -5.86 0.38 -19.05
CA THR A 94 -6.69 -0.66 -18.43
C THR A 94 -7.76 -0.02 -17.54
N LYS A 95 -9.03 -0.38 -17.76
CA LYS A 95 -10.13 0.03 -16.88
C LYS A 95 -10.21 -0.91 -15.69
N ILE A 96 -10.33 -0.34 -14.50
CA ILE A 96 -10.38 -1.11 -13.25
C ILE A 96 -11.31 -0.45 -12.23
N LYS A 97 -11.76 -1.26 -11.27
CA LYS A 97 -12.39 -0.80 -10.04
C LYS A 97 -11.44 -1.08 -8.89
N VAL A 98 -11.10 -0.06 -8.11
CA VAL A 98 -10.17 -0.14 -6.99
C VAL A 98 -10.89 0.08 -5.69
N THR A 99 -10.65 -0.77 -4.71
CA THR A 99 -11.01 -0.50 -3.31
C THR A 99 -9.75 -0.10 -2.55
N ALA A 100 -9.80 1.04 -1.87
CA ALA A 100 -8.67 1.60 -1.13
C ALA A 100 -9.12 2.30 0.15
N PHE A 101 -8.16 2.52 1.07
CA PHE A 101 -8.33 3.41 2.22
C PHE A 101 -7.77 4.78 1.88
N GLN A 102 -8.58 5.83 1.99
CA GLN A 102 -8.16 7.17 1.62
C GLN A 102 -7.17 7.75 2.64
N ALA A 103 -6.26 8.60 2.16
CA ALA A 103 -5.38 9.38 3.01
C ALA A 103 -6.17 10.32 3.93
N LYS A 104 -5.70 10.50 5.16
CA LYS A 104 -6.36 11.32 6.20
C LYS A 104 -6.39 12.81 5.88
N ASP A 105 -5.45 13.29 5.07
CA ASP A 105 -5.40 14.67 4.60
C ASP A 105 -6.51 15.01 3.58
N GLY A 106 -7.25 13.99 3.08
CA GLY A 106 -8.32 14.15 2.12
C GLY A 106 -7.85 14.29 0.67
N GLU A 107 -6.56 14.18 0.41
CA GLU A 107 -6.02 14.18 -0.96
C GLU A 107 -6.43 12.92 -1.73
N PHE A 108 -6.26 12.95 -3.07
CA PHE A 108 -6.52 11.82 -3.96
C PHE A 108 -5.39 10.79 -3.88
N ARG A 109 -5.12 10.32 -2.66
CA ARG A 109 -4.19 9.26 -2.34
C ARG A 109 -4.88 8.18 -1.51
N GLY A 110 -4.43 6.95 -1.67
CA GLY A 110 -4.98 5.85 -0.91
C GLY A 110 -4.04 4.66 -0.81
N SER A 111 -4.29 3.80 0.16
CA SER A 111 -3.67 2.49 0.25
C SER A 111 -4.61 1.46 -0.36
N THR A 112 -4.17 0.80 -1.42
CA THR A 112 -4.97 -0.14 -2.19
C THR A 112 -5.20 -1.43 -1.40
N ARG A 113 -6.42 -1.92 -1.49
CA ARG A 113 -6.79 -3.24 -1.00
C ARG A 113 -6.94 -4.23 -2.16
N ASP A 114 -7.94 -3.99 -3.00
CA ASP A 114 -8.32 -4.90 -4.05
C ASP A 114 -8.53 -4.17 -5.38
N ILE A 115 -8.23 -4.87 -6.47
CA ILE A 115 -8.51 -4.45 -7.83
C ILE A 115 -9.44 -5.47 -8.47
N GLU A 116 -10.53 -4.97 -9.06
CA GLU A 116 -11.45 -5.74 -9.89
C GLU A 116 -11.29 -5.32 -11.35
N PHE A 117 -11.07 -6.31 -12.21
CA PHE A 117 -10.97 -6.15 -13.66
C PHE A 117 -12.34 -6.21 -14.34
N PRO A 118 -12.49 -5.71 -15.59
CA PRO A 118 -13.75 -5.74 -16.31
C PRO A 118 -14.32 -7.16 -16.55
N ASP A 119 -13.46 -8.18 -16.53
CA ASP A 119 -13.85 -9.59 -16.66
C ASP A 119 -14.31 -10.22 -15.33
N GLY A 120 -14.37 -9.42 -14.26
CA GLY A 120 -14.78 -9.84 -12.92
C GLY A 120 -13.69 -10.47 -12.05
N ARG A 121 -12.48 -10.66 -12.57
CA ARG A 121 -11.35 -11.12 -11.74
C ARG A 121 -11.03 -10.08 -10.68
N LYS A 122 -10.71 -10.57 -9.48
CA LYS A 122 -10.26 -9.73 -8.35
C LYS A 122 -8.90 -10.18 -7.89
N LEU A 123 -8.00 -9.22 -7.68
CA LEU A 123 -6.69 -9.47 -7.12
C LEU A 123 -6.39 -8.43 -6.04
N SER A 124 -5.82 -8.89 -4.92
CA SER A 124 -5.33 -7.98 -3.89
C SER A 124 -4.05 -7.29 -4.36
N LEU A 125 -4.01 -5.96 -4.31
CA LEU A 125 -2.81 -5.16 -4.52
C LEU A 125 -2.26 -4.63 -3.20
N GLY A 126 -2.93 -4.90 -2.08
CA GLY A 126 -2.58 -4.40 -0.76
C GLY A 126 -1.24 -4.91 -0.26
N SER A 127 -0.67 -4.18 0.69
CA SER A 127 0.44 -4.66 1.50
C SER A 127 -0.08 -5.60 2.59
N SER A 128 0.78 -6.51 3.10
CA SER A 128 0.46 -7.38 4.22
C SER A 128 0.01 -6.63 5.49
N ALA A 129 0.39 -5.35 5.63
CA ALA A 129 -0.08 -4.49 6.71
C ALA A 129 -1.60 -4.21 6.66
N ASN A 130 -2.23 -4.30 5.48
CA ASN A 130 -3.67 -4.14 5.33
C ASN A 130 -4.45 -5.39 5.76
N ASP A 131 -3.82 -6.57 5.69
CA ASP A 131 -4.47 -7.85 6.02
C ASP A 131 -4.51 -8.08 7.54
N GLU A 132 -3.55 -7.55 8.30
CA GLU A 132 -3.49 -7.70 9.76
C GLU A 132 -4.50 -6.83 10.51
N GLN A 133 -5.01 -5.76 9.90
CA GLN A 133 -5.98 -4.85 10.52
C GLN A 133 -7.44 -5.29 10.34
N GLN A 134 -7.68 -6.45 9.69
CA GLN A 134 -9.01 -6.97 9.42
C GLN A 134 -9.36 -8.21 10.26
N LYS A 135 -8.50 -8.61 11.16
CA LYS A 135 -8.76 -9.61 12.19
C LYS A 135 -9.05 -8.90 13.52
#